data_88f4eb21ac2f37c12c996f48bc0dc999
#
_entry.id   88f4eb21ac2f37c12c996f48bc0dc999
#
_cell.length_a   1.000
_cell.length_b   1.000
_cell.length_c   1.000
_cell.angle_alpha   90.00
_cell.angle_beta   90.00
_cell.angle_gamma   90.00
#
_symmetry.space_group_name_H-M   'P 1'
#
loop_
_entity.id
_entity.type
_entity.pdbx_description
1 polymer ?
#
loop_
_entity_poly.entity_id
_entity_poly.type
_entity_poly.pdbx_seq_one_letter_code
_entity_poly.pdbx_strand_id
1 'polypeptide(L)'
;MAELEVALIGAGGIARTHLPAWVALGARVRLYAPDGRAPELAREFGATSVGSLREAIAGSAVVDVCTPTDTHREITLAAVAAGAHVLCEKPLALSADEAGEMADAAQEAGVRLYPGHVVRFFPAYARLRDLVAGGGLGRVAVARFTRTGRYPTWSGWFADPVRSGGILTDQMIHDFDIARWLFGEVVRVHARHQGHLTAPAPEGAVATGTAVLTHAGGAITQVVGVWGPPATPFRTTFHVSGTGGTVQHDSQAHLDLRITGAVSGSPADGIPGGDFGESPYCTQIREFAEAFAGGPEPRVSGQDGVAAVRIAEAAAQSARTGRTVELAPLTPQPTTVPTGGIDQ
;
A
#
# COMPACT_ATOMS: atom_id res chain seq x y z
N MET A 1 -22.95 -13.23 -15.77
CA MET A 1 -22.18 -13.32 -14.50
C MET A 1 -23.00 -12.65 -13.43
N ALA A 2 -23.04 -13.14 -12.19
CA ALA A 2 -23.68 -12.41 -11.09
C ALA A 2 -22.96 -11.06 -10.92
N GLU A 3 -23.74 -10.01 -10.66
CA GLU A 3 -23.22 -8.66 -10.45
C GLU A 3 -22.38 -8.66 -9.17
N LEU A 4 -21.17 -8.08 -9.19
CA LEU A 4 -20.26 -8.07 -8.03
C LEU A 4 -20.79 -7.12 -6.96
N GLU A 5 -21.17 -7.65 -5.78
CA GLU A 5 -21.64 -6.87 -4.65
C GLU A 5 -20.44 -6.41 -3.80
N VAL A 6 -20.22 -5.12 -3.70
CA VAL A 6 -19.11 -4.50 -2.96
C VAL A 6 -19.64 -3.61 -1.84
N ALA A 7 -19.11 -3.77 -0.62
CA ALA A 7 -19.27 -2.79 0.45
C ALA A 7 -18.05 -1.88 0.48
N LEU A 8 -18.21 -0.58 0.28
CA LEU A 8 -17.13 0.39 0.48
C LEU A 8 -17.35 1.10 1.80
N ILE A 9 -16.37 1.02 2.69
CA ILE A 9 -16.44 1.56 4.03
C ILE A 9 -15.51 2.75 4.17
N GLY A 10 -16.10 3.93 4.38
CA GLY A 10 -15.41 5.22 4.40
C GLY A 10 -15.84 6.12 3.24
N ALA A 11 -15.80 7.45 3.44
CA ALA A 11 -16.14 8.45 2.43
C ALA A 11 -15.05 9.55 2.35
N GLY A 12 -13.79 9.17 2.62
CA GLY A 12 -12.62 10.03 2.54
C GLY A 12 -12.08 10.19 1.12
N GLY A 13 -10.91 10.82 1.01
CA GLY A 13 -10.24 11.05 -0.28
C GLY A 13 -9.95 9.76 -1.04
N ILE A 14 -9.54 8.70 -0.35
CA ILE A 14 -9.24 7.41 -1.01
C ILE A 14 -10.51 6.71 -1.48
N ALA A 15 -11.61 6.79 -0.74
CA ALA A 15 -12.90 6.26 -1.16
C ALA A 15 -13.39 6.92 -2.46
N ARG A 16 -13.13 8.22 -2.65
CA ARG A 16 -13.40 8.94 -3.92
C ARG A 16 -12.58 8.42 -5.09
N THR A 17 -11.49 7.74 -4.83
CA THR A 17 -10.64 7.11 -5.86
C THR A 17 -11.07 5.67 -6.14
N HIS A 18 -11.45 4.91 -5.10
CA HIS A 18 -11.84 3.51 -5.22
C HIS A 18 -13.25 3.34 -5.79
N LEU A 19 -14.21 4.14 -5.32
CA LEU A 19 -15.61 4.01 -5.71
C LEU A 19 -15.83 4.05 -7.24
N PRO A 20 -15.31 5.04 -8.00
CA PRO A 20 -15.46 5.04 -9.44
C PRO A 20 -14.79 3.86 -10.14
N ALA A 21 -13.68 3.31 -9.57
CA ALA A 21 -13.05 2.12 -10.13
C ALA A 21 -13.94 0.87 -9.98
N TRP A 22 -14.57 0.66 -8.83
CA TRP A 22 -15.56 -0.41 -8.64
C TRP A 22 -16.76 -0.26 -9.57
N VAL A 23 -17.32 0.95 -9.68
CA VAL A 23 -18.45 1.24 -10.57
C VAL A 23 -18.07 0.98 -12.04
N ALA A 24 -16.87 1.36 -12.46
CA ALA A 24 -16.40 1.09 -13.83
C ALA A 24 -16.24 -0.41 -14.14
N LEU A 25 -16.02 -1.25 -13.12
CA LEU A 25 -16.03 -2.72 -13.25
C LEU A 25 -17.45 -3.32 -13.25
N GLY A 26 -18.50 -2.50 -13.16
CA GLY A 26 -19.89 -2.95 -13.10
C GLY A 26 -20.31 -3.49 -11.73
N ALA A 27 -19.59 -3.16 -10.68
CA ALA A 27 -19.96 -3.57 -9.32
C ALA A 27 -21.14 -2.76 -8.78
N ARG A 28 -22.01 -3.40 -8.00
CA ARG A 28 -23.01 -2.73 -7.16
C ARG A 28 -22.37 -2.37 -5.84
N VAL A 29 -22.22 -1.07 -5.59
CA VAL A 29 -21.53 -0.60 -4.40
C VAL A 29 -22.50 -0.09 -3.35
N ARG A 30 -22.43 -0.66 -2.15
CA ARG A 30 -23.04 -0.13 -0.92
C ARG A 30 -22.00 0.64 -0.13
N LEU A 31 -22.27 1.93 0.11
CA LEU A 31 -21.34 2.84 0.77
C LEU A 31 -21.83 3.14 2.19
N TYR A 32 -20.95 2.95 3.16
CA TYR A 32 -21.14 3.35 4.54
C TYR A 32 -20.00 4.21 5.06
N ALA A 33 -20.32 5.30 5.75
CA ALA A 33 -19.35 6.10 6.47
C ALA A 33 -20.01 6.67 7.75
N PRO A 34 -19.38 6.50 8.94
CA PRO A 34 -19.98 6.92 10.20
C PRO A 34 -20.06 8.44 10.37
N ASP A 35 -19.35 9.20 9.55
CA ASP A 35 -19.29 10.67 9.56
C ASP A 35 -20.39 11.34 8.74
N GLY A 36 -21.32 10.58 8.18
CA GLY A 36 -22.46 11.08 7.43
C GLY A 36 -22.18 11.53 5.99
N ARG A 37 -20.97 11.36 5.46
CA ARG A 37 -20.59 11.77 4.09
C ARG A 37 -20.98 10.75 3.00
N ALA A 38 -21.37 9.53 3.39
CA ALA A 38 -21.72 8.47 2.45
C ALA A 38 -22.85 8.83 1.46
N PRO A 39 -23.96 9.49 1.85
CA PRO A 39 -25.06 9.80 0.91
C PRO A 39 -24.67 10.73 -0.24
N GLU A 40 -23.81 11.71 0.02
CA GLU A 40 -23.33 12.64 -1.02
C GLU A 40 -22.43 11.91 -2.02
N LEU A 41 -21.44 11.18 -1.51
CA LEU A 41 -20.50 10.45 -2.34
C LEU A 41 -21.18 9.34 -3.15
N ALA A 42 -22.13 8.62 -2.56
CA ALA A 42 -22.91 7.59 -3.25
C ALA A 42 -23.72 8.17 -4.42
N ARG A 43 -24.36 9.32 -4.22
CA ARG A 43 -25.11 10.00 -5.27
C ARG A 43 -24.21 10.45 -6.43
N GLU A 44 -23.02 10.94 -6.13
CA GLU A 44 -22.06 11.42 -7.13
C GLU A 44 -21.65 10.31 -8.11
N PHE A 45 -21.46 9.08 -7.62
CA PHE A 45 -20.94 7.96 -8.40
C PHE A 45 -21.96 6.84 -8.68
N GLY A 46 -23.24 7.02 -8.38
CA GLY A 46 -24.27 6.03 -8.66
C GLY A 46 -24.26 4.80 -7.74
N ALA A 47 -23.71 4.95 -6.53
CA ALA A 47 -23.71 3.92 -5.49
C ALA A 47 -24.93 4.06 -4.55
N THR A 48 -25.13 3.08 -3.67
CA THR A 48 -26.20 3.09 -2.65
C THR A 48 -25.61 3.37 -1.28
N SER A 49 -26.06 4.46 -0.62
CA SER A 49 -25.70 4.72 0.76
C SER A 49 -26.58 3.89 1.70
N VAL A 50 -25.97 3.30 2.74
CA VAL A 50 -26.64 2.49 3.76
C VAL A 50 -26.42 3.04 5.16
N GLY A 51 -27.26 2.64 6.11
CA GLY A 51 -27.32 3.24 7.46
C GLY A 51 -26.33 2.67 8.47
N SER A 52 -25.69 1.53 8.19
CA SER A 52 -24.80 0.87 9.14
C SER A 52 -23.73 0.02 8.46
N LEU A 53 -22.61 -0.20 9.16
CA LEU A 53 -21.55 -1.13 8.74
C LEU A 53 -22.10 -2.54 8.49
N ARG A 54 -22.97 -3.03 9.38
CA ARG A 54 -23.60 -4.35 9.26
C ARG A 54 -24.42 -4.47 7.97
N GLU A 55 -25.22 -3.44 7.65
CA GLU A 55 -26.00 -3.39 6.42
C GLU A 55 -25.12 -3.35 5.18
N ALA A 56 -24.00 -2.61 5.23
CA ALA A 56 -23.06 -2.56 4.12
C ALA A 56 -22.44 -3.94 3.83
N ILE A 57 -21.93 -4.62 4.87
CA ILE A 57 -21.24 -5.90 4.74
C ILE A 57 -22.19 -7.05 4.37
N ALA A 58 -23.45 -7.02 4.83
CA ALA A 58 -24.39 -8.14 4.66
C ALA A 58 -24.56 -8.55 3.19
N GLY A 59 -24.08 -9.77 2.80
CA GLY A 59 -24.16 -10.30 1.45
C GLY A 59 -23.23 -9.64 0.43
N SER A 60 -22.26 -8.84 0.86
CA SER A 60 -21.18 -8.36 -0.02
C SER A 60 -20.19 -9.47 -0.32
N ALA A 61 -19.77 -9.60 -1.56
CA ALA A 61 -18.68 -10.48 -1.96
C ALA A 61 -17.33 -9.90 -1.57
N VAL A 62 -17.21 -8.56 -1.61
CA VAL A 62 -16.00 -7.83 -1.28
C VAL A 62 -16.33 -6.67 -0.34
N VAL A 63 -15.46 -6.46 0.65
CA VAL A 63 -15.47 -5.26 1.51
C VAL A 63 -14.19 -4.47 1.24
N ASP A 64 -14.36 -3.22 0.81
CA ASP A 64 -13.27 -2.26 0.55
C ASP A 64 -13.18 -1.27 1.73
N VAL A 65 -12.12 -1.40 2.53
CA VAL A 65 -11.91 -0.64 3.78
C VAL A 65 -11.09 0.60 3.49
N CYS A 66 -11.75 1.75 3.41
CA CYS A 66 -11.19 3.07 3.11
C CYS A 66 -11.29 4.04 4.30
N THR A 67 -11.21 3.53 5.51
CA THR A 67 -11.36 4.26 6.77
C THR A 67 -10.00 4.68 7.35
N PRO A 68 -9.94 5.40 8.48
CA PRO A 68 -8.70 5.59 9.22
C PRO A 68 -8.07 4.28 9.71
N THR A 69 -6.74 4.22 9.74
CA THR A 69 -5.97 3.00 10.03
C THR A 69 -6.35 2.33 11.35
N ASP A 70 -6.64 3.12 12.38
CA ASP A 70 -7.05 2.65 13.71
C ASP A 70 -8.38 1.86 13.71
N THR A 71 -9.13 1.86 12.61
CA THR A 71 -10.38 1.12 12.45
C THR A 71 -10.29 -0.07 11.50
N HIS A 72 -9.17 -0.27 10.81
CA HIS A 72 -9.02 -1.29 9.78
C HIS A 72 -9.23 -2.71 10.33
N ARG A 73 -8.62 -3.02 11.49
CA ARG A 73 -8.71 -4.34 12.11
C ARG A 73 -10.16 -4.75 12.39
N GLU A 74 -10.92 -3.90 13.08
CA GLU A 74 -12.31 -4.20 13.44
C GLU A 74 -13.17 -4.46 12.21
N ILE A 75 -13.07 -3.58 11.20
CA ILE A 75 -13.87 -3.67 9.98
C ILE A 75 -13.48 -4.90 9.17
N THR A 76 -12.18 -5.18 9.03
CA THR A 76 -11.67 -6.35 8.31
C THR A 76 -12.14 -7.64 8.96
N LEU A 77 -12.02 -7.79 10.29
CA LEU A 77 -12.49 -8.98 10.99
C LEU A 77 -14.00 -9.17 10.87
N ALA A 78 -14.78 -8.08 10.89
CA ALA A 78 -16.23 -8.15 10.66
C ALA A 78 -16.56 -8.61 9.23
N ALA A 79 -15.81 -8.17 8.22
CA ALA A 79 -15.97 -8.60 6.84
C ALA A 79 -15.59 -10.08 6.66
N VAL A 80 -14.47 -10.52 7.23
CA VAL A 80 -14.02 -11.90 7.24
C VAL A 80 -15.04 -12.83 7.89
N ALA A 81 -15.57 -12.44 9.05
CA ALA A 81 -16.62 -13.21 9.76
C ALA A 81 -17.92 -13.32 8.95
N ALA A 82 -18.19 -12.39 8.04
CA ALA A 82 -19.31 -12.45 7.10
C ALA A 82 -19.01 -13.25 5.83
N GLY A 83 -17.80 -13.79 5.68
CA GLY A 83 -17.37 -14.55 4.51
C GLY A 83 -17.01 -13.71 3.29
N ALA A 84 -16.82 -12.41 3.45
CA ALA A 84 -16.45 -11.50 2.37
C ALA A 84 -14.92 -11.46 2.17
N HIS A 85 -14.48 -11.35 0.93
CA HIS A 85 -13.11 -10.95 0.62
C HIS A 85 -12.86 -9.49 1.01
N VAL A 86 -11.61 -9.13 1.27
CA VAL A 86 -11.29 -7.78 1.77
C VAL A 86 -10.18 -7.13 0.94
N LEU A 87 -10.45 -5.93 0.44
CA LEU A 87 -9.44 -4.93 0.11
C LEU A 87 -9.34 -3.98 1.29
N CYS A 88 -8.20 -3.88 1.93
CA CYS A 88 -7.98 -2.96 3.05
C CYS A 88 -6.91 -1.95 2.69
N GLU A 89 -7.19 -0.66 2.85
CA GLU A 89 -6.18 0.37 2.64
C GLU A 89 -4.95 0.18 3.55
N LYS A 90 -3.85 0.72 3.09
CA LYS A 90 -2.59 0.70 3.85
C LYS A 90 -2.57 1.82 4.93
N PRO A 91 -1.83 1.60 6.01
CA PRO A 91 -1.30 0.33 6.54
C PRO A 91 -2.43 -0.64 6.88
N LEU A 92 -2.20 -1.96 6.80
CA LEU A 92 -3.25 -2.93 7.24
C LEU A 92 -3.69 -2.65 8.68
N ALA A 93 -2.73 -2.38 9.56
CA ALA A 93 -2.97 -2.06 10.97
C ALA A 93 -1.85 -1.16 11.52
N LEU A 94 -1.95 -0.75 12.77
CA LEU A 94 -0.93 0.04 13.46
C LEU A 94 0.20 -0.81 14.04
N SER A 95 -0.03 -2.11 14.24
CA SER A 95 0.96 -3.07 14.73
C SER A 95 1.04 -4.31 13.84
N ALA A 96 2.20 -4.98 13.88
CA ALA A 96 2.43 -6.21 13.14
C ALA A 96 1.55 -7.36 13.65
N ASP A 97 1.27 -7.39 14.95
CA ASP A 97 0.41 -8.41 15.56
C ASP A 97 -1.04 -8.28 15.04
N GLU A 98 -1.59 -7.06 15.01
CA GLU A 98 -2.92 -6.81 14.46
C GLU A 98 -3.00 -7.14 12.96
N ALA A 99 -1.99 -6.76 12.18
CA ALA A 99 -1.93 -7.09 10.75
C ALA A 99 -1.84 -8.61 10.53
N GLY A 100 -1.07 -9.31 11.39
CA GLY A 100 -0.98 -10.78 11.41
C GLY A 100 -2.34 -11.42 11.70
N GLU A 101 -3.02 -10.98 12.76
CA GLU A 101 -4.36 -11.47 13.12
C GLU A 101 -5.36 -11.31 11.95
N MET A 102 -5.35 -10.17 11.26
CA MET A 102 -6.22 -9.96 10.11
C MET A 102 -5.91 -10.93 8.95
N ALA A 103 -4.63 -11.17 8.67
CA ALA A 103 -4.20 -12.06 7.61
C ALA A 103 -4.51 -13.54 7.95
N ASP A 104 -4.28 -13.94 9.19
CA ASP A 104 -4.55 -15.30 9.68
C ASP A 104 -6.06 -15.58 9.70
N ALA A 105 -6.87 -14.65 10.20
CA ALA A 105 -8.32 -14.76 10.19
C ALA A 105 -8.89 -14.90 8.77
N ALA A 106 -8.37 -14.13 7.80
CA ALA A 106 -8.78 -14.24 6.41
C ALA A 106 -8.42 -15.61 5.83
N GLN A 107 -7.22 -16.12 6.12
CA GLN A 107 -6.76 -17.43 5.69
C GLN A 107 -7.61 -18.56 6.31
N GLU A 108 -7.89 -18.50 7.62
CA GLU A 108 -8.73 -19.50 8.33
C GLU A 108 -10.16 -19.52 7.80
N ALA A 109 -10.71 -18.36 7.45
CA ALA A 109 -12.05 -18.26 6.86
C ALA A 109 -12.09 -18.62 5.37
N GLY A 110 -10.95 -18.88 4.72
CA GLY A 110 -10.88 -19.16 3.29
C GLY A 110 -11.22 -17.96 2.40
N VAL A 111 -11.12 -16.73 2.93
CA VAL A 111 -11.31 -15.51 2.17
C VAL A 111 -9.97 -14.82 1.88
N ARG A 112 -9.94 -13.96 0.89
CA ARG A 112 -8.74 -13.22 0.50
C ARG A 112 -8.70 -11.86 1.15
N LEU A 113 -7.51 -11.46 1.61
CA LEU A 113 -7.21 -10.13 2.12
C LEU A 113 -6.07 -9.53 1.29
N TYR A 114 -6.32 -8.41 0.63
CA TYR A 114 -5.31 -7.67 -0.11
C TYR A 114 -5.15 -6.24 0.42
N PRO A 115 -3.92 -5.84 0.76
CA PRO A 115 -3.66 -4.46 1.21
C PRO A 115 -3.56 -3.49 0.04
N GLY A 116 -3.98 -2.24 0.23
CA GLY A 116 -3.94 -1.16 -0.74
C GLY A 116 -2.54 -0.61 -1.02
N HIS A 117 -1.54 -1.45 -1.28
CA HIS A 117 -0.18 -1.03 -1.64
C HIS A 117 -0.09 -0.57 -3.10
N VAL A 118 -0.82 0.49 -3.42
CA VAL A 118 -1.02 1.00 -4.78
C VAL A 118 0.27 1.39 -5.50
N VAL A 119 1.36 1.70 -4.79
CA VAL A 119 2.63 2.11 -5.41
C VAL A 119 3.21 1.00 -6.28
N ARG A 120 2.93 -0.28 -6.01
CA ARG A 120 3.32 -1.40 -6.89
C ARG A 120 2.66 -1.34 -8.28
N PHE A 121 1.58 -0.57 -8.42
CA PHE A 121 0.82 -0.39 -9.67
C PHE A 121 1.21 0.88 -10.44
N PHE A 122 2.00 1.76 -9.85
CA PHE A 122 2.53 2.92 -10.58
C PHE A 122 3.53 2.47 -11.65
N PRO A 123 3.40 2.95 -12.90
CA PRO A 123 4.19 2.46 -14.03
C PRO A 123 5.70 2.49 -13.81
N ALA A 124 6.24 3.56 -13.20
CA ALA A 124 7.68 3.68 -12.92
C ALA A 124 8.17 2.58 -11.95
N TYR A 125 7.38 2.24 -10.93
CA TYR A 125 7.73 1.21 -9.94
C TYR A 125 7.53 -0.20 -10.50
N ALA A 126 6.48 -0.45 -11.29
CA ALA A 126 6.28 -1.70 -12.00
C ALA A 126 7.45 -1.97 -12.96
N ARG A 127 7.85 -0.95 -13.74
CA ARG A 127 9.02 -1.03 -14.63
C ARG A 127 10.32 -1.30 -13.88
N LEU A 128 10.51 -0.66 -12.71
CA LEU A 128 11.66 -0.94 -11.86
C LEU A 128 11.67 -2.41 -11.39
N ARG A 129 10.50 -2.96 -11.05
CA ARG A 129 10.36 -4.38 -10.68
C ARG A 129 10.78 -5.30 -11.82
N ASP A 130 10.32 -5.02 -13.04
CA ASP A 130 10.67 -5.81 -14.23
C ASP A 130 12.18 -5.78 -14.48
N LEU A 131 12.80 -4.61 -14.36
CA LEU A 131 14.26 -4.45 -14.52
C LEU A 131 15.04 -5.24 -13.47
N VAL A 132 14.62 -5.20 -12.21
CA VAL A 132 15.28 -5.92 -11.12
C VAL A 132 15.08 -7.43 -11.29
N ALA A 133 13.85 -7.88 -11.54
CA ALA A 133 13.50 -9.30 -11.70
C ALA A 133 14.16 -9.91 -12.95
N GLY A 134 14.25 -9.15 -14.03
CA GLY A 134 14.94 -9.55 -15.27
C GLY A 134 16.48 -9.50 -15.19
N GLY A 135 17.05 -9.13 -14.02
CA GLY A 135 18.50 -9.04 -13.84
C GLY A 135 19.16 -7.86 -14.55
N GLY A 136 18.37 -6.90 -15.09
CA GLY A 136 18.89 -5.79 -15.88
C GLY A 136 19.82 -4.85 -15.10
N LEU A 137 19.72 -4.81 -13.78
CA LEU A 137 20.62 -4.05 -12.90
C LEU A 137 21.76 -4.91 -12.32
N GLY A 138 21.81 -6.20 -12.64
CA GLY A 138 22.73 -7.13 -12.01
C GLY A 138 22.45 -7.24 -10.49
N ARG A 139 23.49 -7.39 -9.68
CA ARG A 139 23.35 -7.39 -8.22
C ARG A 139 23.16 -5.95 -7.73
N VAL A 140 21.97 -5.66 -7.19
CA VAL A 140 21.69 -4.33 -6.61
C VAL A 140 22.50 -4.15 -5.33
N ALA A 141 23.22 -3.03 -5.23
CA ALA A 141 24.01 -2.65 -4.07
C ALA A 141 23.27 -1.65 -3.17
N VAL A 142 22.67 -0.62 -3.76
CA VAL A 142 22.00 0.45 -3.02
C VAL A 142 20.79 0.98 -3.77
N ALA A 143 19.74 1.28 -3.00
CA ALA A 143 18.56 2.03 -3.46
C ALA A 143 18.29 3.20 -2.54
N ARG A 144 17.70 4.27 -3.10
CA ARG A 144 17.21 5.42 -2.36
C ARG A 144 15.81 5.73 -2.83
N PHE A 145 14.87 5.88 -1.88
CA PHE A 145 13.51 6.32 -2.14
C PHE A 145 13.25 7.59 -1.34
N THR A 146 12.63 8.58 -1.97
CA THR A 146 12.21 9.80 -1.29
C THR A 146 10.77 10.09 -1.65
N ARG A 147 9.96 10.39 -0.63
CA ARG A 147 8.57 10.78 -0.78
C ARG A 147 8.31 12.04 0.01
N THR A 148 7.90 13.10 -0.67
CA THR A 148 7.58 14.40 -0.06
C THR A 148 6.12 14.75 -0.33
N GLY A 149 5.55 15.53 0.57
CA GLY A 149 4.20 16.07 0.45
C GLY A 149 3.93 17.08 1.56
N ARG A 150 2.81 17.76 1.48
CA ARG A 150 2.39 18.66 2.56
C ARG A 150 1.99 17.87 3.80
N TYR A 151 2.18 18.47 4.98
CA TYR A 151 1.69 17.89 6.23
C TYR A 151 0.18 17.64 6.16
N PRO A 152 -0.33 16.47 6.59
CA PRO A 152 -1.73 16.06 6.38
C PRO A 152 -2.71 16.73 7.34
N THR A 153 -2.93 18.05 7.19
CA THR A 153 -3.86 18.83 8.03
C THR A 153 -5.33 18.74 7.59
N TRP A 154 -5.60 18.14 6.41
CA TRP A 154 -6.95 18.03 5.85
C TRP A 154 -7.83 16.99 6.55
N SER A 155 -7.25 16.18 7.42
CA SER A 155 -7.99 15.19 8.22
C SER A 155 -7.32 15.02 9.58
N GLY A 156 -8.08 15.22 10.65
CA GLY A 156 -7.54 15.24 12.01
C GLY A 156 -6.87 13.93 12.43
N TRP A 157 -7.34 12.77 11.93
CA TRP A 157 -6.76 11.48 12.29
C TRP A 157 -5.38 11.24 11.66
N PHE A 158 -5.11 11.79 10.48
CA PHE A 158 -3.80 11.67 9.82
C PHE A 158 -2.68 12.31 10.62
N ALA A 159 -2.96 13.50 11.17
CA ALA A 159 -2.00 14.23 11.98
C ALA A 159 -1.80 13.62 13.38
N ASP A 160 -2.71 12.74 13.80
CA ASP A 160 -2.64 12.04 15.08
C ASP A 160 -1.80 10.76 14.95
N PRO A 161 -0.59 10.70 15.53
CA PRO A 161 0.27 9.53 15.42
C PRO A 161 -0.28 8.30 16.12
N VAL A 162 -1.20 8.47 17.08
CA VAL A 162 -1.87 7.32 17.74
C VAL A 162 -2.82 6.62 16.78
N ARG A 163 -3.44 7.38 15.87
CA ARG A 163 -4.41 6.87 14.90
C ARG A 163 -3.79 6.51 13.54
N SER A 164 -2.74 7.21 13.13
CA SER A 164 -2.09 7.03 11.82
C SER A 164 -0.75 6.29 11.89
N GLY A 165 -0.12 6.21 13.07
CA GLY A 165 1.26 5.77 13.22
C GLY A 165 2.30 6.81 12.78
N GLY A 166 1.87 8.00 12.34
CA GLY A 166 2.73 9.07 11.87
C GLY A 166 3.45 8.76 10.56
N ILE A 167 4.41 9.60 10.19
CA ILE A 167 5.07 9.56 8.87
C ILE A 167 5.78 8.22 8.59
N LEU A 168 6.37 7.59 9.60
CA LEU A 168 7.08 6.31 9.43
C LEU A 168 6.13 5.17 9.02
N THR A 169 4.91 5.18 9.57
CA THR A 169 3.91 4.14 9.33
C THR A 169 2.97 4.52 8.18
N ASP A 170 2.46 5.75 8.15
CA ASP A 170 1.47 6.13 7.13
C ASP A 170 2.09 6.39 5.75
N GLN A 171 3.16 7.21 5.68
CA GLN A 171 3.73 7.59 4.39
C GLN A 171 4.85 6.66 3.94
N MET A 172 5.83 6.39 4.82
CA MET A 172 7.04 5.65 4.43
C MET A 172 6.79 4.17 4.22
N ILE A 173 5.66 3.63 4.69
CA ILE A 173 5.27 2.23 4.45
C ILE A 173 5.20 1.89 2.95
N HIS A 174 4.84 2.84 2.10
CA HIS A 174 4.85 2.66 0.66
C HIS A 174 6.24 2.28 0.13
N ASP A 175 7.26 2.99 0.62
CA ASP A 175 8.63 2.79 0.17
C ASP A 175 9.30 1.61 0.90
N PHE A 176 8.83 1.24 2.10
CA PHE A 176 9.22 0.00 2.78
C PHE A 176 8.69 -1.23 2.03
N ASP A 177 7.42 -1.20 1.61
CA ASP A 177 6.81 -2.25 0.80
C ASP A 177 7.55 -2.41 -0.54
N ILE A 178 7.79 -1.32 -1.25
CA ILE A 178 8.53 -1.32 -2.52
C ILE A 178 9.94 -1.87 -2.34
N ALA A 179 10.66 -1.45 -1.30
CA ALA A 179 12.02 -1.93 -1.04
C ALA A 179 12.04 -3.45 -0.83
N ARG A 180 11.11 -3.98 -0.02
CA ARG A 180 10.99 -5.42 0.19
C ARG A 180 10.58 -6.16 -1.09
N TRP A 181 9.61 -5.65 -1.83
CA TRP A 181 9.14 -6.23 -3.08
C TRP A 181 10.23 -6.33 -4.14
N LEU A 182 11.13 -5.34 -4.20
CA LEU A 182 12.20 -5.27 -5.18
C LEU A 182 13.44 -6.07 -4.78
N PHE A 183 13.85 -6.00 -3.51
CA PHE A 183 15.19 -6.45 -3.09
C PHE A 183 15.13 -7.59 -2.07
N GLY A 184 13.94 -8.10 -1.78
CA GLY A 184 13.73 -9.22 -0.85
C GLY A 184 13.66 -8.81 0.62
N GLU A 185 13.64 -9.80 1.51
CA GLU A 185 13.39 -9.61 2.94
C GLU A 185 14.33 -8.60 3.59
N VAL A 186 13.75 -7.72 4.41
CA VAL A 186 14.46 -6.77 5.25
C VAL A 186 14.83 -7.45 6.55
N VAL A 187 16.12 -7.48 6.89
CA VAL A 187 16.65 -8.12 8.11
C VAL A 187 17.10 -7.12 9.17
N ARG A 188 17.32 -5.85 8.79
CA ARG A 188 17.70 -4.77 9.73
C ARG A 188 17.06 -3.46 9.34
N VAL A 189 16.65 -2.70 10.36
CA VAL A 189 16.10 -1.35 10.20
C VAL A 189 16.79 -0.40 11.18
N HIS A 190 17.37 0.67 10.66
CA HIS A 190 17.82 1.81 11.46
C HIS A 190 17.10 3.07 11.01
N ALA A 191 16.42 3.76 11.92
CA ALA A 191 15.61 4.92 11.55
C ALA A 191 15.80 6.10 12.52
N ARG A 192 15.49 7.29 12.02
CA ARG A 192 15.37 8.54 12.77
C ARG A 192 14.10 9.25 12.35
N HIS A 193 13.53 9.97 13.28
CA HIS A 193 12.34 10.77 13.07
C HIS A 193 12.51 12.13 13.75
N GLN A 194 12.04 13.18 13.08
CA GLN A 194 12.00 14.54 13.61
C GLN A 194 10.69 15.19 13.18
N GLY A 195 10.05 15.92 14.08
CA GLY A 195 8.87 16.72 13.76
C GLY A 195 7.75 16.62 14.80
N HIS A 196 6.58 17.12 14.43
CA HIS A 196 5.42 17.12 15.30
C HIS A 196 4.80 15.73 15.41
N LEU A 197 4.53 15.31 16.65
CA LEU A 197 3.95 14.01 17.01
C LEU A 197 2.66 14.18 17.81
N THR A 198 2.06 15.37 17.80
CA THR A 198 0.86 15.68 18.57
C THR A 198 -0.26 16.20 17.69
N ALA A 199 -1.50 15.83 18.03
CA ALA A 199 -2.71 16.38 17.44
C ALA A 199 -3.36 17.39 18.41
N PRO A 200 -3.93 18.50 17.92
CA PRO A 200 -3.88 18.95 16.52
C PRO A 200 -2.49 19.44 16.11
N ALA A 201 -2.14 19.25 14.84
CA ALA A 201 -0.89 19.77 14.30
C ALA A 201 -0.91 21.30 14.27
N PRO A 202 0.15 21.99 14.72
CA PRO A 202 0.23 23.45 14.64
C PRO A 202 0.35 23.92 13.19
N GLU A 203 0.05 25.20 12.96
CA GLU A 203 0.31 25.82 11.66
C GLU A 203 1.79 25.71 11.30
N GLY A 204 2.07 25.32 10.05
CA GLY A 204 3.44 25.11 9.60
C GLY A 204 4.09 23.84 10.14
N ALA A 205 3.31 22.89 10.67
CA ALA A 205 3.82 21.60 11.12
C ALA A 205 4.63 20.91 10.02
N VAL A 206 5.75 20.30 10.42
CA VAL A 206 6.60 19.48 9.58
C VAL A 206 6.94 18.18 10.30
N ALA A 207 7.09 17.11 9.55
CA ALA A 207 7.65 15.87 10.06
C ALA A 207 8.54 15.22 8.99
N THR A 208 9.61 14.60 9.41
CA THR A 208 10.48 13.84 8.52
C THR A 208 10.89 12.53 9.17
N GLY A 209 11.00 11.50 8.34
CA GLY A 209 11.57 10.22 8.71
C GLY A 209 12.70 9.85 7.76
N THR A 210 13.72 9.20 8.27
CA THR A 210 14.74 8.54 7.46
C THR A 210 14.96 7.15 8.00
N ALA A 211 15.11 6.18 7.10
CA ALA A 211 15.39 4.80 7.46
C ALA A 211 16.46 4.21 6.53
N VAL A 212 17.29 3.34 7.10
CA VAL A 212 18.20 2.47 6.36
C VAL A 212 17.76 1.04 6.60
N LEU A 213 17.43 0.35 5.51
CA LEU A 213 17.03 -1.05 5.50
C LEU A 213 18.20 -1.87 4.97
N THR A 214 18.54 -2.97 5.63
CA THR A 214 19.45 -3.99 5.10
C THR A 214 18.63 -5.19 4.68
N HIS A 215 18.80 -5.63 3.44
CA HIS A 215 18.12 -6.80 2.90
C HIS A 215 18.95 -8.07 3.10
N ALA A 216 18.28 -9.21 3.20
CA ALA A 216 18.94 -10.52 3.32
C ALA A 216 19.93 -10.79 2.17
N GLY A 217 19.65 -10.30 0.96
CA GLY A 217 20.53 -10.38 -0.21
C GLY A 217 21.71 -9.40 -0.18
N GLY A 218 21.87 -8.59 0.89
CA GLY A 218 22.97 -7.64 1.05
C GLY A 218 22.73 -6.26 0.45
N ALA A 219 21.64 -6.02 -0.26
CA ALA A 219 21.29 -4.69 -0.73
C ALA A 219 20.97 -3.76 0.46
N ILE A 220 21.24 -2.47 0.29
CA ILE A 220 20.92 -1.43 1.28
C ILE A 220 19.93 -0.46 0.67
N THR A 221 18.81 -0.23 1.35
CA THR A 221 17.84 0.78 0.95
C THR A 221 17.79 1.94 1.94
N GLN A 222 17.87 3.16 1.41
CA GLN A 222 17.66 4.40 2.14
C GLN A 222 16.27 4.95 1.81
N VAL A 223 15.46 5.23 2.82
CA VAL A 223 14.11 5.77 2.65
C VAL A 223 14.02 7.10 3.38
N VAL A 224 13.50 8.13 2.70
CA VAL A 224 13.25 9.45 3.28
C VAL A 224 11.81 9.85 3.02
N GLY A 225 11.09 10.14 4.10
CA GLY A 225 9.75 10.72 4.08
C GLY A 225 9.75 12.14 4.59
N VAL A 226 8.99 13.03 3.94
CA VAL A 226 8.83 14.43 4.38
C VAL A 226 7.36 14.84 4.28
N TRP A 227 6.79 15.23 5.39
CA TRP A 227 5.60 16.06 5.46
C TRP A 227 6.02 17.50 5.73
N GLY A 228 5.99 18.32 4.69
CA GLY A 228 6.48 19.70 4.73
C GLY A 228 5.35 20.74 4.88
N PRO A 229 5.70 22.02 4.81
CA PRO A 229 4.74 23.13 4.83
C PRO A 229 3.65 22.98 3.74
N PRO A 230 2.55 23.78 3.81
CA PRO A 230 1.41 23.67 2.89
C PRO A 230 1.75 23.74 1.39
N ALA A 231 2.81 24.47 1.02
CA ALA A 231 3.27 24.58 -0.37
C ALA A 231 4.17 23.42 -0.83
N THR A 232 4.48 22.44 0.03
CA THR A 232 5.32 21.29 -0.35
C THR A 232 4.61 20.45 -1.40
N PRO A 233 5.17 20.31 -2.62
CA PRO A 233 4.55 19.50 -3.65
C PRO A 233 4.65 18.02 -3.30
N PHE A 234 3.65 17.24 -3.73
CA PHE A 234 3.80 15.81 -3.72
C PHE A 234 4.82 15.40 -4.78
N ARG A 235 5.89 14.71 -4.36
CA ARG A 235 6.95 14.23 -5.24
C ARG A 235 7.47 12.90 -4.74
N THR A 236 7.71 12.00 -5.67
CA THR A 236 8.41 10.73 -5.41
C THR A 236 9.66 10.65 -6.28
N THR A 237 10.74 10.17 -5.67
CA THR A 237 11.97 9.89 -6.43
C THR A 237 12.52 8.54 -6.01
N PHE A 238 13.20 7.86 -6.95
CA PHE A 238 14.08 6.77 -6.59
C PHE A 238 15.38 6.80 -7.40
N HIS A 239 16.43 6.23 -6.80
CA HIS A 239 17.70 5.97 -7.43
C HIS A 239 18.18 4.59 -6.99
N VAL A 240 18.37 3.69 -7.94
CA VAL A 240 18.82 2.32 -7.70
C VAL A 240 20.10 2.07 -8.48
N SER A 241 21.12 1.51 -7.81
CA SER A 241 22.41 1.19 -8.41
C SER A 241 22.76 -0.28 -8.19
N GLY A 242 23.09 -0.95 -9.26
CA GLY A 242 23.57 -2.32 -9.28
C GLY A 242 24.80 -2.48 -10.15
N THR A 243 25.33 -3.69 -10.21
CA THR A 243 26.56 -3.98 -10.98
C THR A 243 26.37 -3.84 -12.50
N GLY A 244 25.13 -3.89 -13.00
CA GLY A 244 24.78 -3.75 -14.41
C GLY A 244 24.40 -2.33 -14.82
N GLY A 245 24.17 -1.42 -13.88
CA GLY A 245 23.78 -0.04 -14.20
C GLY A 245 23.02 0.67 -13.08
N THR A 246 22.47 1.83 -13.43
CA THR A 246 21.65 2.65 -12.53
C THR A 246 20.33 3.01 -13.18
N VAL A 247 19.31 3.19 -12.34
CA VAL A 247 18.01 3.69 -12.76
C VAL A 247 17.56 4.79 -11.80
N GLN A 248 16.93 5.83 -12.34
CA GLN A 248 16.46 7.00 -11.61
C GLN A 248 15.03 7.34 -12.05
N HIS A 249 14.25 7.81 -11.11
CA HIS A 249 12.90 8.34 -11.31
C HIS A 249 12.71 9.61 -10.52
N ASP A 250 11.97 10.53 -11.10
CA ASP A 250 11.48 11.74 -10.46
C ASP A 250 10.09 12.07 -11.02
N SER A 251 9.06 11.96 -10.18
CA SER A 251 7.67 12.17 -10.60
C SER A 251 7.34 13.60 -11.10
N GLN A 252 8.28 14.53 -10.98
CA GLN A 252 8.15 15.91 -11.48
C GLN A 252 9.03 16.19 -12.69
N ALA A 253 9.86 15.24 -13.13
CA ALA A 253 10.69 15.40 -14.31
C ALA A 253 9.87 15.13 -15.59
N HIS A 254 10.24 15.79 -16.69
CA HIS A 254 9.64 15.55 -18.01
C HIS A 254 9.91 14.13 -18.54
N LEU A 255 10.91 13.44 -18.01
CA LEU A 255 11.22 12.02 -18.27
C LEU A 255 11.15 11.28 -16.93
N ASP A 256 10.14 10.45 -16.79
CA ASP A 256 9.85 9.75 -15.54
C ASP A 256 10.94 8.75 -15.12
N LEU A 257 11.65 8.14 -16.09
CA LEU A 257 12.62 7.09 -15.82
C LEU A 257 13.87 7.30 -16.65
N ARG A 258 15.03 7.34 -15.99
CA ARG A 258 16.35 7.37 -16.63
C ARG A 258 17.16 6.14 -16.26
N ILE A 259 17.62 5.42 -17.29
CA ILE A 259 18.47 4.23 -17.13
C ILE A 259 19.84 4.56 -17.69
N THR A 260 20.91 4.23 -16.96
CA THR A 260 22.31 4.41 -17.39
C THR A 260 23.08 3.13 -17.08
N GLY A 261 23.79 2.59 -18.10
CA GLY A 261 24.59 1.37 -18.00
C GLY A 261 24.31 0.38 -19.13
N ALA A 262 24.95 -0.78 -19.10
CA ALA A 262 24.80 -1.85 -20.08
C ALA A 262 23.52 -2.69 -19.82
N VAL A 263 22.36 -2.03 -19.70
CA VAL A 263 21.10 -2.73 -19.54
C VAL A 263 20.65 -3.25 -20.90
N SER A 264 20.67 -4.57 -21.08
CA SER A 264 20.13 -5.21 -22.27
C SER A 264 18.62 -4.98 -22.34
N GLY A 265 18.13 -4.39 -23.43
CA GLY A 265 16.72 -4.06 -23.62
C GLY A 265 16.41 -2.61 -23.30
N SER A 266 17.30 -1.68 -23.64
CA SER A 266 16.96 -0.25 -23.69
C SER A 266 15.66 -0.08 -24.46
N PRO A 267 14.62 0.57 -23.90
CA PRO A 267 13.50 0.98 -24.74
C PRO A 267 14.07 2.00 -25.72
N ALA A 268 14.30 1.56 -26.94
CA ALA A 268 14.33 2.47 -28.05
C ALA A 268 12.98 3.17 -28.04
N ASP A 269 13.02 4.48 -28.18
CA ASP A 269 11.89 5.36 -28.32
C ASP A 269 11.15 5.67 -27.00
N GLY A 270 11.59 6.81 -26.42
CA GLY A 270 10.91 7.46 -25.33
C GLY A 270 9.47 7.77 -25.72
N ILE A 271 8.54 6.93 -25.25
CA ILE A 271 7.16 7.35 -25.12
C ILE A 271 7.17 8.37 -24.00
N PRO A 272 6.79 9.64 -24.26
CA PRO A 272 6.69 10.63 -23.20
C PRO A 272 5.79 10.05 -22.11
N GLY A 273 6.21 10.10 -20.85
CA GLY A 273 5.37 9.84 -19.70
C GLY A 273 4.29 10.92 -19.59
N GLY A 274 3.36 10.90 -20.51
CA GLY A 274 2.09 11.57 -20.42
C GLY A 274 1.09 10.57 -19.87
N ASP A 275 0.27 11.03 -18.96
CA ASP A 275 -0.76 10.31 -18.24
C ASP A 275 -1.89 9.83 -19.21
N PHE A 276 -1.56 8.89 -20.10
CA PHE A 276 -2.49 8.29 -21.06
C PHE A 276 -2.88 6.85 -20.70
N GLY A 277 -2.56 6.43 -19.47
CA GLY A 277 -2.85 5.10 -18.95
C GLY A 277 -4.00 5.07 -17.94
N GLU A 278 -4.46 3.87 -17.66
CA GLU A 278 -5.38 3.60 -16.55
C GLU A 278 -4.75 4.05 -15.22
N SER A 279 -5.55 4.67 -14.36
CA SER A 279 -5.09 5.04 -13.01
C SER A 279 -4.52 3.83 -12.26
N PRO A 280 -3.38 3.95 -11.56
CA PRO A 280 -2.83 2.87 -10.75
C PRO A 280 -3.83 2.27 -9.74
N TYR A 281 -4.75 3.06 -9.24
CA TYR A 281 -5.84 2.60 -8.37
C TYR A 281 -6.86 1.75 -9.14
N CYS A 282 -7.22 2.13 -10.35
CA CYS A 282 -8.10 1.32 -11.19
C CYS A 282 -7.44 -0.01 -11.55
N THR A 283 -6.15 0.01 -11.91
CA THR A 283 -5.37 -1.20 -12.18
C THR A 283 -5.32 -2.11 -10.95
N GLN A 284 -5.08 -1.56 -9.76
CA GLN A 284 -5.08 -2.30 -8.50
C GLN A 284 -6.42 -2.97 -8.23
N ILE A 285 -7.52 -2.19 -8.29
CA ILE A 285 -8.86 -2.70 -7.99
C ILE A 285 -9.28 -3.76 -9.02
N ARG A 286 -8.96 -3.59 -10.30
CA ARG A 286 -9.23 -4.58 -11.33
C ARG A 286 -8.47 -5.88 -11.08
N GLU A 287 -7.16 -5.82 -10.79
CA GLU A 287 -6.34 -7.01 -10.48
C GLU A 287 -6.87 -7.75 -9.23
N PHE A 288 -7.30 -7.00 -8.21
CA PHE A 288 -7.91 -7.60 -7.02
C PHE A 288 -9.29 -8.20 -7.30
N ALA A 289 -10.13 -7.52 -8.08
CA ALA A 289 -11.44 -8.04 -8.48
C ALA A 289 -11.33 -9.35 -9.27
N GLU A 290 -10.37 -9.43 -10.20
CA GLU A 290 -10.06 -10.66 -10.94
C GLU A 290 -9.62 -11.78 -9.98
N ALA A 291 -8.74 -11.48 -9.03
CA ALA A 291 -8.30 -12.43 -8.03
C ALA A 291 -9.45 -12.89 -7.12
N PHE A 292 -10.29 -11.98 -6.62
CA PHE A 292 -11.47 -12.33 -5.82
C PHE A 292 -12.45 -13.25 -6.57
N ALA A 293 -12.54 -13.11 -7.88
CA ALA A 293 -13.33 -14.00 -8.75
C ALA A 293 -12.68 -15.36 -9.05
N GLY A 294 -11.56 -15.69 -8.39
CA GLY A 294 -10.84 -16.94 -8.59
C GLY A 294 -9.77 -16.90 -9.67
N GLY A 295 -9.45 -15.72 -10.18
CA GLY A 295 -8.35 -15.48 -11.11
C GLY A 295 -6.96 -15.58 -10.47
N PRO A 296 -5.91 -15.16 -11.20
CA PRO A 296 -4.53 -15.20 -10.71
C PRO A 296 -4.34 -14.41 -9.41
N GLU A 297 -3.38 -14.84 -8.59
CA GLU A 297 -2.98 -14.06 -7.41
C GLU A 297 -2.41 -12.70 -7.85
N PRO A 298 -2.78 -11.61 -7.17
CA PRO A 298 -2.31 -10.29 -7.53
C PRO A 298 -0.86 -10.08 -7.07
N ARG A 299 -0.24 -9.01 -7.57
CA ARG A 299 1.14 -8.63 -7.19
C ARG A 299 1.30 -8.21 -5.73
N VAL A 300 0.23 -8.21 -4.94
CA VAL A 300 0.20 -7.87 -3.52
C VAL A 300 -0.60 -8.93 -2.78
N SER A 301 -0.01 -9.50 -1.74
CA SER A 301 -0.68 -10.48 -0.85
C SER A 301 -0.94 -9.89 0.53
N GLY A 302 -1.81 -10.53 1.33
CA GLY A 302 -2.01 -10.16 2.74
C GLY A 302 -0.71 -10.18 3.55
N GLN A 303 0.17 -11.15 3.28
CA GLN A 303 1.48 -11.26 3.93
C GLN A 303 2.44 -10.11 3.57
N ASP A 304 2.31 -9.53 2.38
CA ASP A 304 3.06 -8.31 2.03
C ASP A 304 2.64 -7.14 2.91
N GLY A 305 1.34 -7.01 3.21
CA GLY A 305 0.84 -6.00 4.14
C GLY A 305 1.38 -6.19 5.56
N VAL A 306 1.37 -7.43 6.07
CA VAL A 306 1.97 -7.76 7.38
C VAL A 306 3.46 -7.40 7.41
N ALA A 307 4.20 -7.78 6.37
CA ALA A 307 5.63 -7.48 6.26
C ALA A 307 5.91 -5.97 6.24
N ALA A 308 5.11 -5.20 5.50
CA ALA A 308 5.26 -3.75 5.44
C ALA A 308 5.02 -3.09 6.80
N VAL A 309 3.98 -3.52 7.54
CA VAL A 309 3.71 -3.05 8.91
C VAL A 309 4.86 -3.41 9.85
N ARG A 310 5.40 -4.63 9.80
CA ARG A 310 6.57 -5.03 10.62
C ARG A 310 7.78 -4.14 10.38
N ILE A 311 8.08 -3.79 9.14
CA ILE A 311 9.18 -2.88 8.80
C ILE A 311 8.92 -1.48 9.36
N ALA A 312 7.69 -0.97 9.22
CA ALA A 312 7.29 0.34 9.74
C ALA A 312 7.37 0.38 11.27
N GLU A 313 6.91 -0.66 11.97
CA GLU A 313 7.00 -0.80 13.42
C GLU A 313 8.47 -0.85 13.90
N ALA A 314 9.32 -1.62 13.21
CA ALA A 314 10.76 -1.65 13.48
C ALA A 314 11.43 -0.28 13.26
N ALA A 315 11.01 0.47 12.24
CA ALA A 315 11.47 1.83 12.01
C ALA A 315 11.05 2.77 13.14
N ALA A 316 9.79 2.69 13.59
CA ALA A 316 9.29 3.46 14.72
C ALA A 316 10.04 3.10 16.03
N GLN A 317 10.28 1.83 16.29
CA GLN A 317 11.07 1.36 17.42
C GLN A 317 12.52 1.87 17.36
N SER A 318 13.16 1.77 16.19
CA SER A 318 14.52 2.26 15.98
C SER A 318 14.62 3.77 16.22
N ALA A 319 13.65 4.53 15.70
CA ALA A 319 13.62 5.99 15.88
C ALA A 319 13.47 6.40 17.36
N ARG A 320 12.66 5.65 18.15
CA ARG A 320 12.50 5.91 19.59
C ARG A 320 13.73 5.53 20.41
N THR A 321 14.34 4.40 20.11
CA THR A 321 15.42 3.84 20.92
C THR A 321 16.82 4.30 20.49
N GLY A 322 16.95 4.81 19.28
CA GLY A 322 18.23 5.13 18.69
C GLY A 322 19.06 3.92 18.24
N ARG A 323 18.51 2.71 18.32
CA ARG A 323 19.20 1.45 18.03
C ARG A 323 18.68 0.83 16.73
N THR A 324 19.52 0.03 16.08
CA THR A 324 19.11 -0.83 14.98
C THR A 324 18.20 -1.93 15.52
N VAL A 325 17.12 -2.24 14.75
CA VAL A 325 16.20 -3.34 15.03
C VAL A 325 16.48 -4.45 14.03
N GLU A 326 16.69 -5.67 14.54
CA GLU A 326 16.81 -6.89 13.73
C GLU A 326 15.40 -7.46 13.48
N LEU A 327 15.15 -7.90 12.26
CA LEU A 327 13.91 -8.56 11.87
C LEU A 327 14.18 -10.02 11.52
N ALA A 328 13.50 -10.93 12.20
CA ALA A 328 13.50 -12.33 11.79
C ALA A 328 12.82 -12.46 10.41
N PRO A 329 13.30 -13.32 9.52
CA PRO A 329 12.59 -13.61 8.28
C PRO A 329 11.15 -14.07 8.57
N LEU A 330 10.20 -13.64 7.72
CA LEU A 330 8.86 -14.22 7.75
C LEU A 330 8.98 -15.67 7.29
N THR A 331 8.47 -16.59 8.10
CA THR A 331 8.37 -18.00 7.69
C THR A 331 7.41 -18.07 6.50
N PRO A 332 7.81 -18.64 5.35
CA PRO A 332 6.87 -18.85 4.26
C PRO A 332 5.71 -19.70 4.77
N GLN A 333 4.50 -19.18 4.73
CA GLN A 333 3.33 -19.99 5.00
C GLN A 333 3.16 -21.00 3.87
N PRO A 334 2.85 -22.28 4.15
CA PRO A 334 2.59 -23.25 3.12
C PRO A 334 1.36 -22.80 2.31
N THR A 335 1.54 -22.64 1.00
CA THR A 335 0.44 -22.48 0.06
C THR A 335 -0.41 -23.75 0.10
N THR A 336 -1.46 -23.78 0.91
CA THR A 336 -2.48 -24.82 0.83
C THR A 336 -3.32 -24.56 -0.42
N VAL A 337 -2.88 -25.13 -1.54
CA VAL A 337 -3.76 -25.36 -2.68
C VAL A 337 -4.73 -26.45 -2.23
N PRO A 338 -6.05 -26.21 -2.18
CA PRO A 338 -7.00 -27.28 -1.99
C PRO A 338 -6.88 -28.23 -3.20
N THR A 339 -6.28 -29.38 -3.00
CA THR A 339 -6.38 -30.49 -3.95
C THR A 339 -7.82 -30.96 -3.91
N GLY A 340 -8.64 -30.46 -4.82
CA GLY A 340 -9.96 -31.02 -5.09
C GLY A 340 -9.79 -32.50 -5.45
N GLY A 341 -10.09 -33.35 -4.49
CA GLY A 341 -10.22 -34.77 -4.73
C GLY A 341 -11.35 -35.00 -5.72
N ILE A 342 -11.00 -35.42 -6.91
CA ILE A 342 -11.94 -36.08 -7.84
C ILE A 342 -12.04 -37.53 -7.34
N ASP A 343 -13.02 -37.80 -6.50
CA ASP A 343 -13.43 -39.19 -6.25
C ASP A 343 -14.16 -39.70 -7.50
N GLN A 344 -13.66 -40.81 -8.00
CA GLN A 344 -14.23 -41.59 -9.09
C GLN A 344 -15.51 -42.29 -8.67
#